data_cc49c845e4086702cd691b23bb554b19
#
_entry.id   cc49c845e4086702cd691b23bb554b19
#
_cell.length_a   1.000
_cell.length_b   1.000
_cell.length_c   1.000
_cell.angle_alpha   90.00
_cell.angle_beta   90.00
_cell.angle_gamma   90.00
#
_symmetry.space_group_name_H-M   'P 1'
#
loop_
_entity.id
_entity.type
_entity.pdbx_description
1 polymer ?
#
loop_
_entity_poly.entity_id
_entity_poly.type
_entity_poly.pdbx_seq_one_letter_code
_entity_poly.pdbx_strand_id
1 'polypeptide(L)'
;MRIWRRAAALLLALCMTVLLAACGEDPNDEKKLSVVMTGTVRTMDPAKVSTAAERTVVQHVFENLMRLNADGTAAHAMARSYTQETALDGSVTYTFQLRTDARWSDGTTVTAHDFVYAWRRLVDPETDSPNADALSMVAGYEQAVLGGTEALQVTAPDDHTLQVVLSGSCPYFIGSVCTAAATMPVQEKAVAAHSNWSGSSLWFVGNGPYERTGDWSDTARLTLHTRAAYHDVKRLGPDRIDLLLKGRQEADASAGKVDIVIGAGGEDAAQGGDPTVGILLVNQMATSMGHPELRRALSLVIDRETAAQTVGQDCRAAEGLVPYGIRTDEGEEFRTANGALIDNDPSTYSERCQGAQALLRQAGYTNAVTLSALNTVTLLYDKSMAQVARQLQQSWESKLGIKVQLEGVESYELTARLENGEFVLALMELTGHYNDASAYLDPWRSSDMRNYGMQYLNAYDILMKIAAGSSSLDARDAYLKDAERLLVENSNIIPLYSRVQPYVIRDEVMGAVSDGMGAWYFGGVNRVS
;
A
#
# COMPACT_ATOMS: atom_id res chain seq x y z
N MET A 1 -41.24 41.40 -51.89
CA MET A 1 -41.08 41.20 -50.43
C MET A 1 -41.20 39.73 -49.91
N ARG A 2 -42.07 38.90 -50.50
CA ARG A 2 -42.22 37.47 -50.01
C ARG A 2 -41.05 36.52 -50.34
N ILE A 3 -40.31 36.75 -51.44
CA ILE A 3 -39.18 35.90 -51.87
C ILE A 3 -37.95 36.14 -50.98
N TRP A 4 -37.69 37.38 -50.62
CA TRP A 4 -36.56 37.74 -49.75
C TRP A 4 -36.70 37.22 -48.30
N ARG A 5 -37.96 37.16 -47.81
CA ARG A 5 -38.24 36.59 -46.48
C ARG A 5 -38.02 35.04 -46.44
N ARG A 6 -38.30 34.36 -47.57
CA ARG A 6 -38.07 32.92 -47.68
C ARG A 6 -36.57 32.57 -47.83
N ALA A 7 -35.80 33.40 -48.54
CA ALA A 7 -34.37 33.27 -48.68
C ALA A 7 -33.64 33.52 -47.34
N ALA A 8 -34.07 34.53 -46.58
CA ALA A 8 -33.51 34.82 -45.25
C ALA A 8 -33.86 33.72 -44.22
N ALA A 9 -35.06 33.13 -44.28
CA ALA A 9 -35.42 32.00 -43.40
C ALA A 9 -34.67 30.72 -43.75
N LEU A 10 -34.39 30.46 -45.03
CA LEU A 10 -33.56 29.34 -45.47
C LEU A 10 -32.08 29.51 -45.08
N LEU A 11 -31.54 30.74 -45.17
CA LEU A 11 -30.19 31.05 -44.71
C LEU A 11 -30.04 30.92 -43.17
N LEU A 12 -31.06 31.37 -42.41
CA LEU A 12 -31.06 31.18 -40.96
C LEU A 12 -31.18 29.70 -40.56
N ALA A 13 -32.01 28.92 -41.25
CA ALA A 13 -32.11 27.46 -41.01
C ALA A 13 -30.80 26.74 -41.38
N LEU A 14 -30.12 27.14 -42.46
CA LEU A 14 -28.84 26.60 -42.88
C LEU A 14 -27.72 26.98 -41.89
N CYS A 15 -27.72 28.22 -41.36
CA CYS A 15 -26.80 28.63 -40.29
C CYS A 15 -27.08 27.91 -38.97
N MET A 16 -28.34 27.61 -38.61
CA MET A 16 -28.64 26.81 -37.41
C MET A 16 -28.25 25.34 -37.58
N THR A 17 -28.37 24.76 -38.76
CA THR A 17 -27.88 23.37 -38.99
C THR A 17 -26.37 23.28 -39.02
N VAL A 18 -25.66 24.32 -39.48
CA VAL A 18 -24.18 24.38 -39.40
C VAL A 18 -23.70 24.60 -37.97
N LEU A 19 -24.45 25.33 -37.13
CA LEU A 19 -24.14 25.50 -35.71
C LEU A 19 -24.49 24.26 -34.86
N LEU A 20 -25.41 23.40 -35.29
CA LEU A 20 -25.73 22.13 -34.66
C LEU A 20 -24.77 21.00 -35.10
N ALA A 21 -24.10 21.13 -36.25
CA ALA A 21 -23.08 20.22 -36.71
C ALA A 21 -21.67 20.55 -36.16
N ALA A 22 -21.51 21.69 -35.48
CA ALA A 22 -20.26 22.10 -34.82
C ALA A 22 -20.14 21.59 -33.37
N CYS A 23 -21.07 20.76 -32.88
CA CYS A 23 -20.91 19.93 -31.70
C CYS A 23 -20.49 18.50 -32.06
N GLY A 24 -19.81 18.31 -33.19
CA GLY A 24 -19.03 17.11 -33.44
C GLY A 24 -17.74 17.21 -32.61
N GLU A 25 -17.40 16.17 -31.87
CA GLU A 25 -16.11 15.99 -31.23
C GLU A 25 -15.01 16.42 -32.20
N ASP A 26 -14.21 17.39 -31.78
CA ASP A 26 -13.03 17.81 -32.56
C ASP A 26 -12.13 16.57 -32.69
N PRO A 27 -11.81 16.09 -33.91
CA PRO A 27 -10.90 14.94 -34.08
C PRO A 27 -9.50 15.19 -33.49
N ASN A 28 -9.26 16.39 -33.00
CA ASN A 28 -8.07 16.85 -32.29
C ASN A 28 -8.31 16.98 -30.78
N ASP A 29 -9.44 16.48 -30.28
CA ASP A 29 -9.70 16.48 -28.85
C ASP A 29 -8.77 15.44 -28.19
N GLU A 30 -7.74 15.95 -27.53
CA GLU A 30 -6.76 15.22 -26.75
C GLU A 30 -7.53 14.27 -25.82
N LYS A 31 -7.24 12.96 -25.89
CA LYS A 31 -7.90 11.96 -25.04
C LYS A 31 -7.58 12.23 -23.58
N LYS A 32 -8.39 13.06 -22.98
CA LYS A 32 -8.20 13.55 -21.63
C LYS A 32 -8.89 12.67 -20.61
N LEU A 33 -8.19 12.33 -19.53
CA LEU A 33 -8.72 11.69 -18.33
C LEU A 33 -8.68 12.67 -17.16
N SER A 34 -9.82 12.85 -16.48
CA SER A 34 -9.92 13.67 -15.28
C SER A 34 -10.05 12.79 -14.04
N VAL A 35 -9.10 12.94 -13.12
CA VAL A 35 -9.02 12.14 -11.89
C VAL A 35 -9.01 13.08 -10.69
N VAL A 36 -9.84 12.80 -9.69
CA VAL A 36 -9.76 13.41 -8.37
C VAL A 36 -9.28 12.33 -7.39
N MET A 37 -8.30 12.67 -6.58
CA MET A 37 -7.76 11.76 -5.57
C MET A 37 -7.60 12.48 -4.24
N THR A 38 -7.92 11.82 -3.13
CA THR A 38 -7.58 12.33 -1.80
C THR A 38 -6.10 12.11 -1.50
N GLY A 39 -5.52 13.01 -0.71
CA GLY A 39 -4.12 12.90 -0.32
C GLY A 39 -3.26 14.05 -0.84
N THR A 40 -1.96 13.87 -0.74
CA THR A 40 -0.95 14.87 -1.14
C THR A 40 0.19 14.20 -1.90
N VAL A 41 0.82 14.94 -2.81
CA VAL A 41 2.06 14.53 -3.49
C VAL A 41 3.15 15.52 -3.08
N ARG A 42 4.06 15.06 -2.23
CA ARG A 42 5.22 15.85 -1.75
C ARG A 42 6.48 15.53 -2.54
N THR A 43 6.53 14.33 -3.12
CA THR A 43 7.69 13.84 -3.84
C THR A 43 7.27 12.98 -5.03
N MET A 44 8.11 12.96 -6.07
CA MET A 44 8.08 11.95 -7.13
C MET A 44 9.37 11.09 -7.11
N ASP A 45 10.11 11.08 -6.00
CA ASP A 45 11.25 10.18 -5.79
C ASP A 45 10.74 8.80 -5.38
N PRO A 46 10.95 7.74 -6.19
CA PRO A 46 10.47 6.39 -5.90
C PRO A 46 10.87 5.89 -4.50
N ALA A 47 12.10 6.16 -4.05
CA ALA A 47 12.56 5.73 -2.73
C ALA A 47 11.87 6.44 -1.56
N LYS A 48 11.23 7.60 -1.79
CA LYS A 48 10.62 8.45 -0.76
C LYS A 48 9.10 8.43 -0.73
N VAL A 49 8.45 7.72 -1.66
CA VAL A 49 6.97 7.65 -1.70
C VAL A 49 6.41 7.06 -0.41
N SER A 50 5.39 7.70 0.14
CA SER A 50 4.75 7.28 1.38
C SER A 50 3.22 7.25 1.28
N THR A 51 2.64 7.95 0.29
CA THR A 51 1.19 8.03 0.10
C THR A 51 0.74 7.32 -1.17
N ALA A 52 -0.53 6.89 -1.21
CA ALA A 52 -1.13 6.32 -2.40
C ALA A 52 -1.09 7.28 -3.61
N ALA A 53 -1.27 8.60 -3.37
CA ALA A 53 -1.18 9.62 -4.41
C ALA A 53 0.24 9.74 -4.99
N GLU A 54 1.27 9.70 -4.14
CA GLU A 54 2.67 9.70 -4.59
C GLU A 54 2.99 8.46 -5.43
N ARG A 55 2.61 7.26 -4.94
CA ARG A 55 2.79 6.00 -5.70
C ARG A 55 2.04 6.03 -7.03
N THR A 56 0.81 6.57 -7.05
CA THR A 56 0.04 6.75 -8.28
C THR A 56 0.79 7.61 -9.30
N VAL A 57 1.30 8.77 -8.89
CA VAL A 57 2.05 9.65 -9.80
C VAL A 57 3.34 8.98 -10.29
N VAL A 58 4.09 8.36 -9.37
CA VAL A 58 5.37 7.70 -9.69
C VAL A 58 5.17 6.58 -10.72
N GLN A 59 4.11 5.78 -10.63
CA GLN A 59 3.78 4.74 -11.62
C GLN A 59 3.51 5.28 -13.04
N HIS A 60 3.26 6.58 -13.20
CA HIS A 60 3.06 7.18 -14.52
C HIS A 60 4.33 7.81 -15.09
N VAL A 61 5.19 8.36 -14.21
CA VAL A 61 6.39 9.08 -14.66
C VAL A 61 7.65 8.20 -14.65
N PHE A 62 7.55 7.00 -14.03
CA PHE A 62 8.56 5.94 -14.10
C PHE A 62 7.95 4.63 -14.58
N GLU A 63 8.81 3.68 -14.98
CA GLU A 63 8.44 2.32 -15.34
C GLU A 63 9.41 1.34 -14.71
N ASN A 64 8.86 0.30 -14.06
CA ASN A 64 9.61 -0.75 -13.37
C ASN A 64 9.96 -1.93 -14.31
N LEU A 65 10.59 -2.98 -13.78
CA LEU A 65 10.87 -4.23 -14.50
C LEU A 65 9.59 -4.85 -15.06
N MET A 66 8.55 -4.89 -14.25
CA MET A 66 7.23 -5.42 -14.58
C MET A 66 6.14 -4.35 -14.32
N ARG A 67 4.95 -4.56 -14.87
CA ARG A 67 3.75 -3.76 -14.61
C ARG A 67 2.56 -4.66 -14.31
N LEU A 68 1.55 -4.15 -13.63
CA LEU A 68 0.31 -4.89 -13.39
C LEU A 68 -0.66 -4.75 -14.58
N ASN A 69 -1.29 -5.85 -14.95
CA ASN A 69 -2.47 -5.89 -15.79
C ASN A 69 -3.73 -5.65 -14.95
N ALA A 70 -4.87 -5.43 -15.63
CA ALA A 70 -6.16 -5.21 -14.96
C ALA A 70 -6.63 -6.42 -14.12
N ASP A 71 -6.20 -7.62 -14.45
CA ASP A 71 -6.48 -8.85 -13.69
C ASP A 71 -5.50 -9.06 -12.51
N GLY A 72 -4.56 -8.13 -12.29
CA GLY A 72 -3.56 -8.19 -11.23
C GLY A 72 -2.34 -9.06 -11.55
N THR A 73 -2.27 -9.67 -12.73
CA THR A 73 -1.08 -10.41 -13.16
C THR A 73 0.04 -9.46 -13.58
N ALA A 74 1.29 -9.89 -13.41
CA ALA A 74 2.44 -9.10 -13.85
C ALA A 74 2.71 -9.29 -15.35
N ALA A 75 2.95 -8.20 -16.06
CA ALA A 75 3.38 -8.17 -17.45
C ALA A 75 4.77 -7.55 -17.60
N HIS A 76 5.48 -7.93 -18.63
CA HIS A 76 6.78 -7.34 -18.96
C HIS A 76 6.67 -5.84 -19.25
N ALA A 77 7.59 -5.06 -18.69
CA ALA A 77 7.70 -3.61 -18.87
C ALA A 77 9.14 -3.26 -19.29
N MET A 78 10.01 -2.79 -18.38
CA MET A 78 11.44 -2.60 -18.68
C MET A 78 12.14 -3.94 -18.94
N ALA A 79 11.76 -5.03 -18.27
CA ALA A 79 12.24 -6.37 -18.57
C ALA A 79 11.50 -6.95 -19.78
N ARG A 80 12.22 -7.45 -20.79
CA ARG A 80 11.65 -8.23 -21.92
C ARG A 80 11.42 -9.69 -21.56
N SER A 81 12.30 -10.22 -20.73
CA SER A 81 12.23 -11.59 -20.21
C SER A 81 13.03 -11.70 -18.93
N TYR A 82 12.82 -12.76 -18.20
CA TYR A 82 13.67 -13.16 -17.09
C TYR A 82 13.82 -14.68 -17.02
N THR A 83 14.89 -15.13 -16.37
CA THR A 83 15.09 -16.51 -15.95
C THR A 83 15.23 -16.56 -14.44
N GLN A 84 14.87 -17.71 -13.88
CA GLN A 84 14.99 -17.99 -12.44
C GLN A 84 15.78 -19.28 -12.25
N GLU A 85 16.79 -19.23 -11.40
CA GLU A 85 17.60 -20.38 -11.04
C GLU A 85 17.66 -20.52 -9.51
N THR A 86 17.38 -21.72 -9.00
CA THR A 86 17.46 -22.01 -7.56
C THR A 86 18.74 -22.79 -7.28
N ALA A 87 19.57 -22.26 -6.39
CA ALA A 87 20.81 -22.90 -5.97
C ALA A 87 20.56 -23.98 -4.88
N LEU A 88 21.57 -24.80 -4.60
CA LEU A 88 21.47 -25.89 -3.63
C LEU A 88 21.26 -25.41 -2.18
N ASP A 89 21.66 -24.19 -1.86
CA ASP A 89 21.44 -23.54 -0.56
C ASP A 89 20.06 -22.93 -0.41
N GLY A 90 19.24 -23.00 -1.47
CA GLY A 90 17.88 -22.45 -1.50
C GLY A 90 17.80 -20.99 -2.00
N SER A 91 18.94 -20.32 -2.22
CA SER A 91 18.93 -18.98 -2.82
C SER A 91 18.39 -19.02 -4.25
N VAL A 92 17.78 -17.92 -4.70
CA VAL A 92 17.15 -17.83 -6.01
C VAL A 92 17.74 -16.66 -6.77
N THR A 93 18.32 -16.91 -7.93
CA THR A 93 18.85 -15.88 -8.83
C THR A 93 17.86 -15.59 -9.94
N TYR A 94 17.42 -14.35 -10.03
CA TYR A 94 16.69 -13.83 -11.19
C TYR A 94 17.66 -13.10 -12.12
N THR A 95 17.59 -13.39 -13.42
CA THR A 95 18.34 -12.68 -14.46
C THR A 95 17.35 -12.06 -15.44
N PHE A 96 17.23 -10.74 -15.40
CA PHE A 96 16.35 -9.96 -16.28
C PHE A 96 17.11 -9.48 -17.51
N GLN A 97 16.50 -9.62 -18.69
CA GLN A 97 16.95 -9.01 -19.94
C GLN A 97 16.15 -7.74 -20.19
N LEU A 98 16.79 -6.58 -20.11
CA LEU A 98 16.13 -5.30 -20.25
C LEU A 98 15.93 -4.91 -21.72
N ARG A 99 15.01 -3.98 -21.96
CA ARG A 99 14.78 -3.33 -23.25
C ARG A 99 15.98 -2.49 -23.64
N THR A 100 16.30 -2.48 -24.93
CA THR A 100 17.37 -1.65 -25.50
C THR A 100 16.86 -0.33 -26.08
N ASP A 101 15.53 -0.21 -26.24
CA ASP A 101 14.84 0.93 -26.84
C ASP A 101 14.25 1.92 -25.81
N ALA A 102 14.33 1.61 -24.51
CA ALA A 102 13.85 2.50 -23.46
C ALA A 102 14.81 3.69 -23.26
N ARG A 103 14.22 4.87 -23.06
CA ARG A 103 14.94 6.12 -22.85
C ARG A 103 14.41 6.87 -21.66
N TRP A 104 15.31 7.51 -20.95
CA TRP A 104 14.99 8.57 -20.02
C TRP A 104 14.39 9.79 -20.73
N SER A 105 13.71 10.68 -20.00
CA SER A 105 13.11 11.90 -20.58
C SER A 105 14.16 12.88 -21.14
N ASP A 106 15.41 12.79 -20.71
CA ASP A 106 16.55 13.52 -21.26
C ASP A 106 17.15 12.90 -22.54
N GLY A 107 16.57 11.76 -23.01
CA GLY A 107 16.99 11.03 -24.22
C GLY A 107 18.11 10.01 -24.00
N THR A 108 18.71 9.93 -22.82
CA THR A 108 19.72 8.90 -22.50
C THR A 108 19.09 7.50 -22.36
N THR A 109 19.88 6.45 -22.55
CA THR A 109 19.41 5.06 -22.45
C THR A 109 19.15 4.69 -20.98
N VAL A 110 18.06 3.97 -20.72
CA VAL A 110 17.84 3.31 -19.43
C VAL A 110 18.62 2.00 -19.40
N THR A 111 19.39 1.78 -18.35
CA THR A 111 20.29 0.63 -18.21
C THR A 111 20.02 -0.17 -16.93
N ALA A 112 20.60 -1.36 -16.83
CA ALA A 112 20.57 -2.18 -15.62
C ALA A 112 21.29 -1.48 -14.44
N HIS A 113 22.27 -0.64 -14.72
CA HIS A 113 22.98 0.13 -13.69
C HIS A 113 22.05 1.12 -12.96
N ASP A 114 21.03 1.66 -13.65
CA ASP A 114 20.04 2.56 -13.04
C ASP A 114 19.19 1.82 -11.98
N PHE A 115 18.88 0.54 -12.21
CA PHE A 115 18.21 -0.32 -11.22
C PHE A 115 19.13 -0.65 -10.04
N VAL A 116 20.38 -1.01 -10.30
CA VAL A 116 21.37 -1.27 -9.23
C VAL A 116 21.52 -0.06 -8.34
N TYR A 117 21.71 1.13 -8.93
CA TYR A 117 21.79 2.37 -8.19
C TYR A 117 20.52 2.64 -7.37
N ALA A 118 19.34 2.55 -8.00
CA ALA A 118 18.05 2.80 -7.34
C ALA A 118 17.83 1.88 -6.14
N TRP A 119 18.10 0.57 -6.27
CA TRP A 119 17.85 -0.41 -5.23
C TRP A 119 18.84 -0.31 -4.06
N ARG A 120 20.13 -0.02 -4.36
CA ARG A 120 21.12 0.28 -3.31
C ARG A 120 20.78 1.54 -2.55
N ARG A 121 20.35 2.58 -3.28
CA ARG A 121 19.87 3.83 -2.68
C ARG A 121 18.61 3.63 -1.83
N LEU A 122 17.70 2.75 -2.25
CA LEU A 122 16.46 2.46 -1.51
C LEU A 122 16.74 1.91 -0.10
N VAL A 123 17.76 1.07 0.05
CA VAL A 123 18.16 0.45 1.33
C VAL A 123 19.23 1.24 2.08
N ASP A 124 19.76 2.30 1.51
CA ASP A 124 20.78 3.14 2.14
C ASP A 124 20.17 3.95 3.30
N PRO A 125 20.68 3.82 4.54
CA PRO A 125 20.19 4.60 5.68
C PRO A 125 20.29 6.11 5.45
N GLU A 126 21.26 6.62 4.65
CA GLU A 126 21.35 8.04 4.31
C GLU A 126 20.17 8.49 3.43
N THR A 127 19.55 7.59 2.69
CA THR A 127 18.33 7.88 1.94
C THR A 127 17.14 8.07 2.88
N ASP A 128 17.13 7.45 4.05
CA ASP A 128 16.01 7.48 5.01
C ASP A 128 14.68 7.15 4.31
N SER A 129 14.66 6.01 3.62
CA SER A 129 13.52 5.53 2.86
C SER A 129 12.49 4.86 3.76
N PRO A 130 11.20 5.24 3.70
CA PRO A 130 10.15 4.52 4.40
C PRO A 130 9.86 3.13 3.79
N ASN A 131 10.48 2.79 2.66
CA ASN A 131 10.22 1.57 1.90
C ASN A 131 11.47 0.65 1.78
N ALA A 132 12.48 0.83 2.61
CA ALA A 132 13.72 0.04 2.52
C ALA A 132 13.45 -1.47 2.59
N ASP A 133 12.48 -1.89 3.40
CA ASP A 133 12.07 -3.28 3.59
C ASP A 133 11.39 -3.94 2.36
N ALA A 134 11.01 -3.15 1.35
CA ALA A 134 10.54 -3.68 0.06
C ALA A 134 11.58 -4.60 -0.64
N LEU A 135 12.84 -4.55 -0.22
CA LEU A 135 13.93 -5.41 -0.71
C LEU A 135 14.45 -6.40 0.34
N SER A 136 13.70 -6.64 1.43
CA SER A 136 14.13 -7.51 2.55
C SER A 136 14.41 -8.96 2.13
N MET A 137 13.83 -9.43 1.04
CA MET A 137 14.09 -10.76 0.47
C MET A 137 15.39 -10.83 -0.34
N VAL A 138 16.00 -9.71 -0.72
CA VAL A 138 17.25 -9.68 -1.49
C VAL A 138 18.43 -10.05 -0.59
N ALA A 139 19.27 -10.95 -1.04
CA ALA A 139 20.46 -11.38 -0.28
C ALA A 139 21.37 -10.19 0.01
N GLY A 140 21.89 -10.13 1.25
CA GLY A 140 22.71 -9.00 1.72
C GLY A 140 21.93 -7.80 2.24
N TYR A 141 20.59 -7.84 2.27
CA TYR A 141 19.73 -6.76 2.75
C TYR A 141 20.10 -6.26 4.16
N GLU A 142 20.25 -7.17 5.12
CA GLU A 142 20.56 -6.81 6.52
C GLU A 142 21.85 -6.00 6.68
N GLN A 143 22.85 -6.29 5.85
CA GLN A 143 24.11 -5.52 5.84
C GLN A 143 23.93 -4.18 5.11
N ALA A 144 23.12 -4.19 4.06
CA ALA A 144 22.88 -2.99 3.24
C ALA A 144 22.16 -1.89 4.04
N VAL A 145 21.13 -2.22 4.82
CA VAL A 145 20.39 -1.25 5.67
C VAL A 145 21.22 -0.70 6.85
N LEU A 146 22.36 -1.32 7.14
CA LEU A 146 23.33 -0.81 8.13
C LEU A 146 24.42 0.06 7.48
N GLY A 147 24.29 0.44 6.21
CA GLY A 147 25.23 1.27 5.45
C GLY A 147 26.18 0.51 4.53
N GLY A 148 26.15 -0.83 4.54
CA GLY A 148 26.92 -1.66 3.61
C GLY A 148 26.19 -1.92 2.30
N THR A 149 25.72 -0.89 1.58
CA THR A 149 24.82 -1.00 0.41
C THR A 149 25.35 -1.90 -0.70
N GLU A 150 26.67 -2.03 -0.84
CA GLU A 150 27.31 -2.94 -1.81
C GLU A 150 27.08 -4.43 -1.49
N ALA A 151 26.66 -4.76 -0.25
CA ALA A 151 26.32 -6.14 0.12
C ALA A 151 25.03 -6.62 -0.53
N LEU A 152 24.13 -5.69 -0.90
CA LEU A 152 22.86 -6.02 -1.57
C LEU A 152 23.17 -6.73 -2.91
N GLN A 153 22.71 -7.97 -3.05
CA GLN A 153 23.02 -8.80 -4.21
C GLN A 153 22.14 -8.41 -5.41
N VAL A 154 22.37 -7.22 -5.90
CA VAL A 154 21.83 -6.68 -7.15
C VAL A 154 23.00 -6.20 -8.00
N THR A 155 23.13 -6.72 -9.24
CA THR A 155 24.26 -6.46 -10.12
C THR A 155 23.83 -6.26 -11.58
N ALA A 156 24.64 -5.54 -12.32
CA ALA A 156 24.48 -5.32 -13.75
C ALA A 156 25.73 -5.82 -14.47
N PRO A 157 25.75 -7.08 -14.96
CA PRO A 157 26.87 -7.62 -15.74
C PRO A 157 27.15 -6.84 -17.03
N ASP A 158 26.11 -6.24 -17.60
CA ASP A 158 26.16 -5.32 -18.73
C ASP A 158 24.98 -4.33 -18.67
N ASP A 159 24.88 -3.40 -19.63
CA ASP A 159 23.87 -2.35 -19.66
C ASP A 159 22.43 -2.86 -19.70
N HIS A 160 22.20 -4.10 -20.14
CA HIS A 160 20.86 -4.64 -20.37
C HIS A 160 20.57 -5.94 -19.58
N THR A 161 21.51 -6.38 -18.76
CA THR A 161 21.34 -7.57 -17.92
C THR A 161 21.35 -7.14 -16.44
N LEU A 162 20.24 -7.37 -15.74
CA LEU A 162 20.12 -7.17 -14.29
C LEU A 162 20.04 -8.53 -13.61
N GLN A 163 20.91 -8.77 -12.63
CA GLN A 163 20.85 -9.97 -11.79
C GLN A 163 20.52 -9.60 -10.36
N VAL A 164 19.60 -10.37 -9.77
CA VAL A 164 19.15 -10.22 -8.38
C VAL A 164 19.18 -11.58 -7.71
N VAL A 165 19.85 -11.68 -6.57
CA VAL A 165 19.87 -12.90 -5.78
C VAL A 165 18.97 -12.71 -4.55
N LEU A 166 17.99 -13.57 -4.41
CA LEU A 166 17.12 -13.63 -3.24
C LEU A 166 17.66 -14.64 -2.24
N SER A 167 17.49 -14.38 -0.94
CA SER A 167 17.90 -15.25 0.14
C SER A 167 17.14 -16.59 0.18
N GLY A 168 16.02 -16.69 -0.54
CA GLY A 168 15.18 -17.89 -0.63
C GLY A 168 14.07 -17.71 -1.66
N SER A 169 13.12 -18.65 -1.68
CA SER A 169 11.94 -18.57 -2.54
C SER A 169 11.10 -17.35 -2.18
N CYS A 170 10.68 -16.59 -3.20
CA CYS A 170 9.83 -15.42 -3.05
C CYS A 170 8.83 -15.36 -4.22
N PRO A 171 7.68 -16.05 -4.12
CA PRO A 171 6.68 -16.11 -5.20
C PRO A 171 6.15 -14.75 -5.62
N TYR A 172 6.01 -13.82 -4.68
CA TYR A 172 5.52 -12.46 -4.94
C TYR A 172 6.58 -11.51 -5.54
N PHE A 173 7.83 -11.92 -5.71
CA PHE A 173 8.91 -11.05 -6.18
C PHE A 173 8.57 -10.38 -7.52
N ILE A 174 8.13 -11.16 -8.50
CA ILE A 174 7.76 -10.65 -9.84
C ILE A 174 6.49 -9.80 -9.79
N GLY A 175 5.45 -10.28 -9.10
CA GLY A 175 4.12 -9.64 -9.08
C GLY A 175 4.03 -8.42 -8.19
N SER A 176 4.80 -8.35 -7.12
CA SER A 176 4.70 -7.29 -6.12
C SER A 176 5.93 -6.40 -6.06
N VAL A 177 7.13 -6.99 -5.95
CA VAL A 177 8.36 -6.20 -5.80
C VAL A 177 8.79 -5.55 -7.13
N CYS A 178 8.78 -6.32 -8.23
CA CYS A 178 9.16 -5.81 -9.55
C CYS A 178 8.13 -4.87 -10.19
N THR A 179 6.96 -4.67 -9.57
CA THR A 179 5.91 -3.74 -9.99
C THR A 179 5.77 -2.52 -9.07
N ALA A 180 6.36 -2.57 -7.86
CA ALA A 180 6.19 -1.55 -6.84
C ALA A 180 6.79 -0.19 -7.25
N ALA A 181 6.15 0.90 -6.83
CA ALA A 181 6.64 2.25 -7.09
C ALA A 181 8.02 2.49 -6.46
N ALA A 182 8.27 1.97 -5.26
CA ALA A 182 9.51 2.18 -4.52
C ALA A 182 10.75 1.55 -5.19
N THR A 183 10.57 0.49 -5.97
CA THR A 183 11.67 -0.24 -6.62
C THR A 183 11.90 0.17 -8.09
N MET A 184 11.28 1.26 -8.53
CA MET A 184 11.51 1.82 -9.87
C MET A 184 12.91 2.38 -10.01
N PRO A 185 13.50 2.34 -11.23
CA PRO A 185 14.83 2.87 -11.49
C PRO A 185 14.85 4.39 -11.37
N VAL A 186 15.98 4.94 -10.99
CA VAL A 186 16.26 6.37 -11.05
C VAL A 186 17.62 6.61 -11.70
N GLN A 187 17.74 7.71 -12.44
CA GLN A 187 19.01 8.09 -13.07
C GLN A 187 19.94 8.70 -12.02
N GLU A 188 21.07 8.04 -11.74
CA GLU A 188 22.06 8.51 -10.75
C GLU A 188 22.47 9.96 -10.97
N LYS A 189 22.76 10.34 -12.22
CA LYS A 189 23.16 11.70 -12.59
C LYS A 189 22.11 12.75 -12.20
N ALA A 190 20.81 12.44 -12.38
CA ALA A 190 19.73 13.35 -12.02
C ALA A 190 19.60 13.48 -10.49
N VAL A 191 19.67 12.36 -9.77
CA VAL A 191 19.62 12.34 -8.30
C VAL A 191 20.79 13.11 -7.68
N ALA A 192 22.01 12.90 -8.18
CA ALA A 192 23.22 13.56 -7.69
C ALA A 192 23.28 15.06 -8.03
N ALA A 193 22.58 15.51 -9.08
CA ALA A 193 22.64 16.90 -9.54
C ALA A 193 22.01 17.89 -8.55
N HIS A 194 20.97 17.48 -7.84
CA HIS A 194 20.24 18.40 -6.96
C HIS A 194 19.42 17.66 -5.89
N SER A 195 19.48 18.12 -4.65
CA SER A 195 18.72 17.51 -3.53
C SER A 195 17.19 17.49 -3.73
N ASN A 196 16.63 18.44 -4.50
CA ASN A 196 15.22 18.49 -4.88
C ASN A 196 15.00 18.07 -6.35
N TRP A 197 15.72 17.06 -6.82
CA TRP A 197 15.63 16.60 -8.22
C TRP A 197 14.23 16.17 -8.62
N SER A 198 13.50 15.49 -7.73
CA SER A 198 12.16 14.96 -8.00
C SER A 198 11.03 16.00 -7.90
N GLY A 199 11.30 17.18 -7.34
CA GLY A 199 10.34 18.29 -7.21
C GLY A 199 10.54 19.43 -8.22
N SER A 200 11.47 19.30 -9.15
CA SER A 200 11.88 20.39 -10.06
C SER A 200 11.80 19.96 -11.52
N SER A 201 11.12 20.76 -12.36
CA SER A 201 11.07 20.54 -13.82
C SER A 201 12.44 20.59 -14.50
N LEU A 202 13.42 21.22 -13.88
CA LEU A 202 14.78 21.35 -14.43
C LEU A 202 15.64 20.11 -14.22
N TRP A 203 15.34 19.32 -13.17
CA TRP A 203 16.20 18.21 -12.73
C TRP A 203 15.50 16.86 -12.81
N PHE A 204 14.16 16.88 -12.95
CA PHE A 204 13.39 15.64 -13.01
C PHE A 204 13.66 14.88 -14.31
N VAL A 205 14.03 13.61 -14.16
CA VAL A 205 14.23 12.68 -15.27
C VAL A 205 13.47 11.40 -14.96
N GLY A 206 12.48 11.04 -15.80
CA GLY A 206 11.67 9.84 -15.69
C GLY A 206 11.79 8.94 -16.90
N ASN A 207 11.57 7.63 -16.74
CA ASN A 207 11.55 6.66 -17.84
C ASN A 207 10.13 6.19 -18.18
N GLY A 208 9.11 6.69 -17.49
CA GLY A 208 7.72 6.25 -17.62
C GLY A 208 7.00 6.72 -18.88
N PRO A 209 5.74 6.28 -19.05
CA PRO A 209 4.89 6.61 -20.20
C PRO A 209 4.44 8.08 -20.25
N TYR A 210 4.42 8.75 -19.11
CA TYR A 210 3.98 10.15 -18.99
C TYR A 210 5.08 11.04 -18.44
N GLU A 211 4.97 12.32 -18.71
CA GLU A 211 5.76 13.38 -18.12
C GLU A 211 4.87 14.43 -17.46
N ARG A 212 5.30 14.97 -16.33
CA ARG A 212 4.60 16.06 -15.66
C ARG A 212 4.86 17.36 -16.40
N THR A 213 3.75 18.04 -16.74
CA THR A 213 3.78 19.35 -17.41
C THR A 213 3.07 20.41 -16.55
N GLY A 214 3.10 21.67 -17.01
CA GLY A 214 2.43 22.77 -16.32
C GLY A 214 3.21 23.35 -15.15
N ASP A 215 2.49 23.89 -14.18
CA ASP A 215 3.08 24.53 -13.00
C ASP A 215 3.53 23.49 -11.97
N TRP A 216 4.83 23.38 -11.77
CA TRP A 216 5.41 22.43 -10.80
C TRP A 216 5.28 22.91 -9.35
N SER A 217 4.95 24.17 -9.12
CA SER A 217 4.64 24.68 -7.78
C SER A 217 3.23 24.33 -7.31
N ASP A 218 2.31 24.02 -8.24
CA ASP A 218 0.97 23.55 -7.91
C ASP A 218 1.00 22.06 -7.53
N THR A 219 0.99 21.78 -6.25
CA THR A 219 0.97 20.42 -5.71
C THR A 219 -0.44 19.86 -5.58
N ALA A 220 -1.48 20.66 -5.78
CA ALA A 220 -2.88 20.24 -5.76
C ALA A 220 -3.38 19.80 -7.15
N ARG A 221 -2.67 20.15 -8.22
CA ARG A 221 -2.97 19.77 -9.59
C ARG A 221 -1.72 19.29 -10.29
N LEU A 222 -1.74 18.06 -10.77
CA LEU A 222 -0.70 17.50 -11.62
C LEU A 222 -1.29 17.18 -12.99
N THR A 223 -0.66 17.73 -14.04
CA THR A 223 -1.01 17.38 -15.42
C THR A 223 0.09 16.50 -15.98
N LEU A 224 -0.29 15.33 -16.44
CA LEU A 224 0.60 14.34 -17.03
C LEU A 224 0.25 14.19 -18.51
N HIS A 225 1.24 14.37 -19.38
CA HIS A 225 1.09 14.15 -20.83
C HIS A 225 1.87 12.93 -21.27
N THR A 226 1.38 12.24 -22.30
CA THR A 226 2.10 11.12 -22.90
C THR A 226 3.45 11.58 -23.41
N ARG A 227 4.46 10.77 -23.14
CA ARG A 227 5.80 10.99 -23.65
C ARG A 227 5.96 10.33 -25.02
N ALA A 228 6.10 11.14 -26.07
CA ALA A 228 6.20 10.66 -27.46
C ALA A 228 7.37 9.67 -27.70
N ALA A 229 8.45 9.81 -26.94
CA ALA A 229 9.61 8.92 -27.00
C ALA A 229 9.47 7.65 -26.14
N TYR A 230 8.32 7.42 -25.49
CA TYR A 230 8.08 6.20 -24.73
C TYR A 230 7.95 5.00 -25.69
N HIS A 231 8.65 3.91 -25.40
CA HIS A 231 8.80 2.76 -26.30
C HIS A 231 7.48 2.05 -26.64
N ASP A 232 6.45 2.17 -25.79
CA ASP A 232 5.14 1.51 -25.97
C ASP A 232 3.96 2.53 -26.02
N VAL A 233 4.24 3.74 -26.53
CA VAL A 233 3.28 4.86 -26.56
C VAL A 233 1.94 4.50 -27.22
N LYS A 234 1.93 3.57 -28.17
CA LYS A 234 0.72 3.13 -28.89
C LYS A 234 -0.29 2.38 -28.01
N ARG A 235 0.13 1.87 -26.86
CA ARG A 235 -0.75 1.19 -25.89
C ARG A 235 -1.40 2.12 -24.88
N LEU A 236 -1.00 3.39 -24.88
CA LEU A 236 -1.56 4.35 -23.93
C LEU A 236 -2.94 4.78 -24.41
N GLY A 237 -3.89 4.81 -23.47
CA GLY A 237 -5.27 5.25 -23.71
C GLY A 237 -5.38 6.78 -23.70
N PRO A 238 -5.16 7.45 -22.53
CA PRO A 238 -5.25 8.91 -22.47
C PRO A 238 -3.94 9.57 -22.93
N ASP A 239 -4.09 10.66 -23.70
CA ASP A 239 -2.96 11.52 -24.08
C ASP A 239 -2.57 12.46 -22.94
N ARG A 240 -3.57 12.75 -22.08
CA ARG A 240 -3.42 13.62 -20.93
C ARG A 240 -4.21 13.12 -19.73
N ILE A 241 -3.59 13.18 -18.55
CA ILE A 241 -4.22 12.89 -17.26
C ILE A 241 -4.15 14.16 -16.41
N ASP A 242 -5.31 14.70 -16.04
CA ASP A 242 -5.42 15.77 -15.03
C ASP A 242 -5.74 15.14 -13.68
N LEU A 243 -4.76 15.06 -12.80
CA LEU A 243 -4.90 14.59 -11.43
C LEU A 243 -5.10 15.78 -10.49
N LEU A 244 -6.24 15.84 -9.82
CA LEU A 244 -6.60 16.86 -8.84
C LEU A 244 -6.58 16.25 -7.44
N LEU A 245 -5.70 16.76 -6.58
CA LEU A 245 -5.61 16.36 -5.18
C LEU A 245 -6.55 17.23 -4.35
N LYS A 246 -7.47 16.60 -3.62
CA LYS A 246 -8.53 17.28 -2.88
C LYS A 246 -8.72 16.70 -1.49
N GLY A 247 -9.26 17.51 -0.57
CA GLY A 247 -9.81 17.00 0.67
C GLY A 247 -11.04 16.11 0.42
N ARG A 248 -11.37 15.23 1.36
CA ARG A 248 -12.44 14.23 1.26
C ARG A 248 -13.77 14.83 0.80
N GLN A 249 -14.24 15.87 1.46
CA GLN A 249 -15.54 16.51 1.12
C GLN A 249 -15.61 17.04 -0.32
N GLU A 250 -14.50 17.64 -0.81
CA GLU A 250 -14.45 18.14 -2.18
C GLU A 250 -14.34 17.01 -3.20
N ALA A 251 -13.67 15.91 -2.82
CA ALA A 251 -13.59 14.72 -3.64
C ALA A 251 -14.95 14.03 -3.75
N ASP A 252 -15.71 13.86 -2.65
CA ASP A 252 -17.08 13.35 -2.65
C ASP A 252 -17.98 14.19 -3.59
N ALA A 253 -17.89 15.53 -3.50
CA ALA A 253 -18.63 16.44 -4.37
C ALA A 253 -18.20 16.39 -5.85
N SER A 254 -17.12 15.72 -6.18
CA SER A 254 -16.60 15.52 -7.55
C SER A 254 -17.13 14.24 -8.21
N ALA A 255 -17.72 13.31 -7.45
CA ALA A 255 -18.32 12.10 -7.99
C ALA A 255 -19.36 12.43 -9.08
N GLY A 256 -19.30 11.72 -10.20
CA GLY A 256 -20.15 11.97 -11.37
C GLY A 256 -19.80 13.21 -12.22
N LYS A 257 -18.83 14.05 -11.79
CA LYS A 257 -18.37 15.24 -12.52
C LYS A 257 -17.01 15.05 -13.21
N VAL A 258 -16.25 14.08 -12.74
CA VAL A 258 -14.95 13.67 -13.29
C VAL A 258 -15.00 12.19 -13.65
N ASP A 259 -14.02 11.71 -14.36
CA ASP A 259 -13.98 10.32 -14.84
C ASP A 259 -13.76 9.33 -13.70
N ILE A 260 -12.84 9.67 -12.76
CA ILE A 260 -12.46 8.80 -11.64
C ILE A 260 -12.34 9.63 -10.37
N VAL A 261 -12.87 9.12 -9.26
CA VAL A 261 -12.63 9.64 -7.90
C VAL A 261 -12.03 8.53 -7.06
N ILE A 262 -10.95 8.82 -6.32
CA ILE A 262 -10.23 7.87 -5.47
C ILE A 262 -10.08 8.43 -4.05
N GLY A 263 -10.29 7.60 -3.06
CA GLY A 263 -10.27 7.96 -1.64
C GLY A 263 -11.55 8.67 -1.16
N ALA A 264 -12.59 8.71 -2.01
CA ALA A 264 -13.87 9.33 -1.75
C ALA A 264 -14.94 8.74 -2.69
N GLY A 265 -16.19 9.23 -2.63
CA GLY A 265 -17.24 8.85 -3.59
C GLY A 265 -18.61 8.63 -2.96
N GLY A 266 -18.76 8.88 -1.65
CA GLY A 266 -20.04 8.73 -0.94
C GLY A 266 -20.39 7.28 -0.59
N GLU A 267 -21.66 7.03 -0.27
CA GLU A 267 -22.14 5.72 0.23
C GLU A 267 -22.10 4.60 -0.83
N ASP A 268 -22.24 4.96 -2.11
CA ASP A 268 -22.28 4.01 -3.23
C ASP A 268 -20.87 3.72 -3.80
N ALA A 269 -19.81 4.26 -3.23
CA ALA A 269 -18.44 4.06 -3.72
C ALA A 269 -18.03 2.59 -3.59
N ALA A 270 -17.41 2.06 -4.65
CA ALA A 270 -16.72 0.78 -4.57
C ALA A 270 -15.54 0.88 -3.59
N GLN A 271 -15.15 -0.25 -3.00
CA GLN A 271 -14.09 -0.30 -2.00
C GLN A 271 -12.85 -0.97 -2.59
N GLY A 272 -11.76 -0.23 -2.64
CA GLY A 272 -10.43 -0.73 -2.98
C GLY A 272 -9.59 -1.05 -1.74
N GLY A 273 -8.47 -1.72 -1.95
CA GLY A 273 -7.50 -2.01 -0.89
C GLY A 273 -6.73 -0.76 -0.44
N ASP A 274 -6.40 -0.73 0.84
CA ASP A 274 -5.39 0.14 1.44
C ASP A 274 -4.45 -0.73 2.28
N PRO A 275 -3.14 -0.56 2.19
CA PRO A 275 -2.18 -1.47 2.83
C PRO A 275 -2.08 -1.31 4.36
N THR A 276 -2.98 -0.59 5.00
CA THR A 276 -2.84 -0.22 6.40
C THR A 276 -3.87 -0.91 7.28
N VAL A 277 -3.38 -1.51 8.37
CA VAL A 277 -4.19 -2.10 9.45
C VAL A 277 -3.83 -1.47 10.80
N GLY A 278 -4.82 -1.02 11.54
CA GLY A 278 -4.65 -0.58 12.93
C GLY A 278 -4.58 -1.78 13.86
N ILE A 279 -3.54 -1.83 14.69
CA ILE A 279 -3.29 -2.94 15.60
C ILE A 279 -3.04 -2.46 17.02
N LEU A 280 -3.43 -3.29 17.98
CA LEU A 280 -2.94 -3.23 19.34
C LEU A 280 -1.84 -4.28 19.50
N LEU A 281 -0.62 -3.81 19.72
CA LEU A 281 0.56 -4.61 19.96
C LEU A 281 0.69 -4.91 21.45
N VAL A 282 0.98 -6.15 21.79
CA VAL A 282 1.16 -6.62 23.16
C VAL A 282 2.62 -6.97 23.38
N ASN A 283 3.29 -6.32 24.32
CA ASN A 283 4.63 -6.72 24.73
C ASN A 283 4.55 -7.98 25.62
N GLN A 284 4.98 -9.11 25.09
CA GLN A 284 4.88 -10.39 25.78
C GLN A 284 5.94 -10.58 26.88
N MET A 285 6.96 -9.74 26.92
CA MET A 285 7.92 -9.70 28.02
C MET A 285 7.39 -8.93 29.25
N ALA A 286 6.33 -8.13 29.09
CA ALA A 286 5.66 -7.49 30.21
C ALA A 286 4.94 -8.55 31.07
N THR A 287 5.32 -8.65 32.35
CA THR A 287 4.82 -9.68 33.28
C THR A 287 3.28 -9.74 33.31
N SER A 288 2.58 -8.62 33.20
CA SER A 288 1.12 -8.55 33.17
C SER A 288 0.52 -9.19 31.91
N MET A 289 1.23 -9.28 30.80
CA MET A 289 0.76 -9.76 29.49
C MET A 289 1.13 -11.20 29.19
N GLY A 290 1.79 -11.89 30.10
CA GLY A 290 2.22 -13.31 29.92
C GLY A 290 1.07 -14.32 29.81
N HIS A 291 -0.14 -13.98 30.29
CA HIS A 291 -1.32 -14.86 30.25
C HIS A 291 -2.10 -14.72 28.94
N PRO A 292 -2.15 -15.74 28.08
CA PRO A 292 -2.93 -15.70 26.83
C PRO A 292 -4.42 -15.38 27.06
N GLU A 293 -4.99 -15.87 28.16
CA GLU A 293 -6.38 -15.63 28.56
C GLU A 293 -6.65 -14.14 28.78
N LEU A 294 -5.71 -13.41 29.38
CA LEU A 294 -5.84 -11.96 29.58
C LEU A 294 -5.80 -11.23 28.21
N ARG A 295 -4.84 -11.56 27.35
CA ARG A 295 -4.74 -10.94 26.02
C ARG A 295 -6.02 -11.17 25.19
N ARG A 296 -6.54 -12.41 25.20
CA ARG A 296 -7.81 -12.76 24.55
C ARG A 296 -8.99 -12.01 25.16
N ALA A 297 -9.04 -11.86 26.49
CA ALA A 297 -10.09 -11.11 27.16
C ALA A 297 -10.06 -9.63 26.75
N LEU A 298 -8.88 -9.01 26.65
CA LEU A 298 -8.72 -7.64 26.16
C LEU A 298 -9.23 -7.51 24.70
N SER A 299 -8.96 -8.48 23.83
CA SER A 299 -9.39 -8.47 22.45
C SER A 299 -10.90 -8.61 22.28
N LEU A 300 -11.54 -9.51 23.05
CA LEU A 300 -12.97 -9.86 22.89
C LEU A 300 -13.93 -8.71 23.22
N VAL A 301 -13.55 -7.79 24.12
CA VAL A 301 -14.40 -6.66 24.52
C VAL A 301 -14.24 -5.43 23.64
N ILE A 302 -13.38 -5.47 22.63
CA ILE A 302 -13.20 -4.36 21.70
C ILE A 302 -14.38 -4.35 20.72
N ASP A 303 -15.08 -3.22 20.66
CA ASP A 303 -16.02 -2.89 19.61
C ASP A 303 -15.25 -2.30 18.41
N ARG A 304 -14.92 -3.16 17.46
CA ARG A 304 -14.09 -2.80 16.31
C ARG A 304 -14.83 -1.95 15.29
N GLU A 305 -16.15 -2.09 15.19
CA GLU A 305 -16.96 -1.22 14.33
C GLU A 305 -16.89 0.22 14.81
N THR A 306 -17.09 0.43 16.10
CA THR A 306 -16.95 1.77 16.69
C THR A 306 -15.50 2.27 16.61
N ALA A 307 -14.49 1.40 16.73
CA ALA A 307 -13.09 1.78 16.58
C ALA A 307 -12.79 2.26 15.14
N ALA A 308 -13.24 1.53 14.14
CA ALA A 308 -13.10 1.88 12.73
C ALA A 308 -13.78 3.22 12.41
N GLN A 309 -15.04 3.40 12.85
CA GLN A 309 -15.80 4.64 12.66
C GLN A 309 -15.12 5.84 13.35
N THR A 310 -14.45 5.62 14.49
CA THR A 310 -13.72 6.66 15.22
C THR A 310 -12.50 7.15 14.43
N VAL A 311 -11.84 6.27 13.67
CA VAL A 311 -10.72 6.62 12.79
C VAL A 311 -11.20 7.38 11.56
N GLY A 312 -12.24 6.89 10.89
CA GLY A 312 -12.78 7.52 9.70
C GLY A 312 -13.71 6.63 8.88
N GLN A 313 -14.34 7.22 7.87
CA GLN A 313 -15.26 6.51 6.96
C GLN A 313 -14.55 5.54 6.01
N ASP A 314 -13.23 5.67 5.86
CA ASP A 314 -12.33 4.83 5.08
C ASP A 314 -11.67 3.75 5.94
N CYS A 315 -12.36 3.32 6.97
CA CYS A 315 -11.97 2.21 7.83
C CYS A 315 -13.12 1.23 8.01
N ARG A 316 -12.77 -0.05 8.15
CA ARG A 316 -13.68 -1.16 8.50
C ARG A 316 -13.14 -1.87 9.72
N ALA A 317 -14.01 -2.50 10.48
CA ALA A 317 -13.61 -3.44 11.52
C ALA A 317 -12.68 -4.51 10.94
N ALA A 318 -11.54 -4.75 11.59
CA ALA A 318 -10.60 -5.76 11.12
C ALA A 318 -11.17 -7.16 11.36
N GLU A 319 -11.16 -7.99 10.33
CA GLU A 319 -11.53 -9.41 10.38
C GLU A 319 -10.31 -10.33 10.55
N GLY A 320 -9.11 -9.76 10.43
CA GLY A 320 -7.81 -10.42 10.60
C GLY A 320 -6.69 -9.40 10.60
N LEU A 321 -5.45 -9.86 10.53
CA LEU A 321 -4.26 -9.00 10.51
C LEU A 321 -3.94 -8.51 9.09
N VAL A 322 -4.09 -9.39 8.09
CA VAL A 322 -3.89 -9.04 6.68
C VAL A 322 -5.11 -8.27 6.19
N PRO A 323 -4.94 -7.00 5.72
CA PRO A 323 -6.06 -6.16 5.32
C PRO A 323 -6.66 -6.57 3.97
N TYR A 324 -7.75 -5.91 3.57
CA TYR A 324 -8.36 -6.06 2.26
C TYR A 324 -7.45 -5.52 1.14
N GLY A 325 -7.56 -6.12 -0.05
CA GLY A 325 -6.77 -5.77 -1.23
C GLY A 325 -5.48 -6.56 -1.39
N ILE A 326 -5.04 -7.27 -0.34
CA ILE A 326 -3.89 -8.17 -0.40
C ILE A 326 -4.30 -9.47 -1.08
N ARG A 327 -3.46 -9.95 -2.01
CA ARG A 327 -3.74 -11.12 -2.83
C ARG A 327 -2.99 -12.34 -2.34
N THR A 328 -3.58 -13.50 -2.58
CA THR A 328 -2.91 -14.80 -2.53
C THR A 328 -2.00 -14.97 -3.74
N ASP A 329 -1.15 -15.96 -3.71
CA ASP A 329 -0.27 -16.30 -4.85
C ASP A 329 -1.06 -16.68 -6.11
N GLU A 330 -2.34 -17.12 -5.97
CA GLU A 330 -3.25 -17.41 -7.08
C GLU A 330 -4.05 -16.18 -7.55
N GLY A 331 -3.89 -15.02 -6.89
CA GLY A 331 -4.53 -13.77 -7.25
C GLY A 331 -5.91 -13.55 -6.61
N GLU A 332 -6.41 -14.48 -5.80
CA GLU A 332 -7.60 -14.29 -4.98
C GLU A 332 -7.32 -13.27 -3.86
N GLU A 333 -8.33 -12.56 -3.39
CA GLU A 333 -8.17 -11.68 -2.24
C GLU A 333 -7.99 -12.48 -0.95
N PHE A 334 -6.87 -12.25 -0.23
CA PHE A 334 -6.43 -13.08 0.90
C PHE A 334 -7.46 -13.14 2.03
N ARG A 335 -8.11 -11.98 2.35
CA ARG A 335 -9.12 -11.96 3.42
C ARG A 335 -10.34 -12.79 3.06
N THR A 336 -10.79 -12.75 1.82
CA THR A 336 -11.88 -13.61 1.30
C THR A 336 -11.50 -15.08 1.38
N ALA A 337 -10.29 -15.43 0.95
CA ALA A 337 -9.77 -16.80 0.94
C ALA A 337 -9.53 -17.39 2.34
N ASN A 338 -9.16 -16.55 3.33
CA ASN A 338 -8.94 -16.98 4.73
C ASN A 338 -10.20 -16.87 5.60
N GLY A 339 -11.20 -16.08 5.17
CA GLY A 339 -12.41 -15.79 5.95
C GLY A 339 -12.15 -14.89 7.16
N ALA A 340 -13.19 -14.54 7.89
CA ALA A 340 -13.08 -13.73 9.10
C ALA A 340 -12.52 -14.58 10.26
N LEU A 341 -11.43 -14.11 10.87
CA LEU A 341 -10.83 -14.70 12.07
C LEU A 341 -11.33 -14.04 13.36
N ILE A 342 -11.99 -12.89 13.22
CA ILE A 342 -12.50 -12.08 14.33
C ILE A 342 -14.00 -11.93 14.13
N ASP A 343 -14.76 -12.27 15.18
CA ASP A 343 -16.21 -12.04 15.21
C ASP A 343 -16.48 -10.56 15.55
N ASN A 344 -17.04 -9.83 14.59
CA ASN A 344 -17.44 -8.43 14.74
C ASN A 344 -18.97 -8.25 14.76
N ASP A 345 -19.76 -9.35 14.75
CA ASP A 345 -21.23 -9.27 14.77
C ASP A 345 -21.70 -8.55 16.05
N PRO A 346 -22.43 -7.43 15.94
CA PRO A 346 -22.97 -6.72 17.10
C PRO A 346 -23.90 -7.59 17.96
N SER A 347 -24.58 -8.58 17.37
CA SER A 347 -25.49 -9.48 18.08
C SER A 347 -24.78 -10.41 19.08
N THR A 348 -23.52 -10.77 18.81
CA THR A 348 -22.67 -11.63 19.65
C THR A 348 -21.88 -10.83 20.69
N TYR A 349 -21.87 -9.51 20.64
CA TYR A 349 -21.00 -8.68 21.50
C TYR A 349 -21.20 -8.93 22.99
N SER A 350 -22.46 -9.13 23.44
CA SER A 350 -22.74 -9.43 24.84
C SER A 350 -22.16 -10.78 25.27
N GLU A 351 -22.24 -11.79 24.42
CA GLU A 351 -21.67 -13.13 24.66
C GLU A 351 -20.14 -13.06 24.68
N ARG A 352 -19.53 -12.33 23.75
CA ARG A 352 -18.06 -12.09 23.73
C ARG A 352 -17.57 -11.44 25.01
N CYS A 353 -18.31 -10.45 25.54
CA CYS A 353 -17.97 -9.82 26.82
C CYS A 353 -18.06 -10.79 28.00
N GLN A 354 -19.05 -11.70 28.03
CA GLN A 354 -19.15 -12.74 29.07
C GLN A 354 -18.00 -13.75 28.96
N GLY A 355 -17.65 -14.16 27.74
CA GLY A 355 -16.49 -15.01 27.45
C GLY A 355 -15.18 -14.36 27.95
N ALA A 356 -15.00 -13.06 27.67
CA ALA A 356 -13.84 -12.31 28.14
C ALA A 356 -13.72 -12.28 29.67
N GLN A 357 -14.83 -12.08 30.38
CA GLN A 357 -14.85 -12.14 31.85
C GLN A 357 -14.53 -13.56 32.37
N ALA A 358 -14.94 -14.61 31.66
CA ALA A 358 -14.58 -15.98 32.03
C ALA A 358 -13.07 -16.23 31.85
N LEU A 359 -12.47 -15.78 30.75
CA LEU A 359 -11.03 -15.85 30.51
C LEU A 359 -10.23 -15.09 31.55
N LEU A 360 -10.70 -13.89 31.95
CA LEU A 360 -10.05 -13.10 32.98
C LEU A 360 -10.02 -13.83 34.32
N ARG A 361 -11.10 -14.54 34.68
CA ARG A 361 -11.12 -15.41 35.87
C ARG A 361 -10.18 -16.59 35.76
N GLN A 362 -10.06 -17.21 34.58
CA GLN A 362 -9.10 -18.31 34.32
C GLN A 362 -7.65 -17.83 34.49
N ALA A 363 -7.33 -16.60 34.08
CA ALA A 363 -6.04 -15.96 34.30
C ALA A 363 -5.78 -15.57 35.77
N GLY A 364 -6.72 -15.87 36.70
CA GLY A 364 -6.55 -15.61 38.14
C GLY A 364 -7.09 -14.25 38.62
N TYR A 365 -7.66 -13.43 37.74
CA TYR A 365 -8.21 -12.12 38.09
C TYR A 365 -9.69 -12.27 38.48
N THR A 366 -9.93 -12.69 39.74
CA THR A 366 -11.26 -13.08 40.22
C THR A 366 -11.98 -12.05 41.11
N ASN A 367 -11.25 -11.03 41.55
CA ASN A 367 -11.79 -10.00 42.47
C ASN A 367 -11.03 -8.67 42.29
N ALA A 368 -11.52 -7.62 42.98
CA ALA A 368 -10.94 -6.28 42.88
C ALA A 368 -9.45 -6.20 43.29
N VAL A 369 -9.00 -7.07 44.22
CA VAL A 369 -7.59 -7.10 44.64
C VAL A 369 -6.70 -7.65 43.55
N THR A 370 -7.09 -8.79 42.92
CA THR A 370 -6.33 -9.35 41.82
C THR A 370 -6.37 -8.46 40.59
N LEU A 371 -7.51 -7.84 40.27
CA LEU A 371 -7.64 -6.87 39.19
C LEU A 371 -6.76 -5.61 39.41
N SER A 372 -6.56 -5.19 40.65
CA SER A 372 -5.72 -4.02 40.92
C SER A 372 -4.26 -4.19 40.50
N ALA A 373 -3.78 -5.42 40.32
CA ALA A 373 -2.45 -5.70 39.76
C ALA A 373 -2.34 -5.24 38.29
N LEU A 374 -3.46 -5.12 37.57
CA LEU A 374 -3.51 -4.64 36.20
C LEU A 374 -3.59 -3.11 36.08
N ASN A 375 -3.71 -2.37 37.16
CA ASN A 375 -3.78 -0.90 37.13
C ASN A 375 -2.46 -0.23 36.72
N THR A 376 -1.38 -1.00 36.55
CA THR A 376 -0.09 -0.57 36.00
C THR A 376 0.02 -0.74 34.50
N VAL A 377 -1.00 -1.32 33.86
CA VAL A 377 -1.01 -1.49 32.40
C VAL A 377 -1.12 -0.12 31.75
N THR A 378 -0.19 0.19 30.87
CA THR A 378 -0.17 1.41 30.06
C THR A 378 -0.49 1.07 28.62
N LEU A 379 -1.25 1.96 27.94
CA LEU A 379 -1.43 1.98 26.51
C LEU A 379 -0.65 3.15 25.93
N LEU A 380 0.44 2.84 25.29
CA LEU A 380 1.25 3.78 24.50
C LEU A 380 0.60 3.99 23.13
N TYR A 381 0.52 5.23 22.64
CA TYR A 381 -0.09 5.51 21.35
C TYR A 381 0.42 6.82 20.75
N ASP A 382 0.41 6.93 19.41
CA ASP A 382 0.58 8.20 18.73
C ASP A 382 -0.57 9.17 19.05
N LYS A 383 -0.29 10.43 19.32
CA LYS A 383 -1.29 11.43 19.70
C LYS A 383 -2.45 11.56 18.72
N SER A 384 -2.25 11.27 17.45
CA SER A 384 -3.31 11.25 16.43
C SER A 384 -4.37 10.19 16.72
N MET A 385 -4.02 9.10 17.40
CA MET A 385 -4.90 7.97 17.73
C MET A 385 -5.60 8.11 19.10
N ALA A 386 -5.55 9.30 19.71
CA ALA A 386 -6.07 9.54 21.09
C ALA A 386 -7.56 9.19 21.28
N GLN A 387 -8.38 9.28 20.24
CA GLN A 387 -9.80 8.92 20.35
C GLN A 387 -9.99 7.40 20.42
N VAL A 388 -9.28 6.65 19.59
CA VAL A 388 -9.29 5.17 19.62
C VAL A 388 -8.74 4.67 20.96
N ALA A 389 -7.62 5.24 21.43
CA ALA A 389 -7.03 4.88 22.72
C ALA A 389 -8.03 5.06 23.90
N ARG A 390 -8.76 6.17 23.93
CA ARG A 390 -9.82 6.40 24.95
C ARG A 390 -10.95 5.40 24.84
N GLN A 391 -11.38 5.04 23.64
CA GLN A 391 -12.42 4.04 23.42
C GLN A 391 -11.99 2.66 23.93
N LEU A 392 -10.77 2.22 23.64
CA LEU A 392 -10.21 0.97 24.16
C LEU A 392 -10.18 0.97 25.68
N GLN A 393 -9.66 2.04 26.31
CA GLN A 393 -9.66 2.22 27.77
C GLN A 393 -11.05 2.08 28.36
N GLN A 394 -12.05 2.78 27.79
CA GLN A 394 -13.45 2.72 28.27
C GLN A 394 -14.04 1.30 28.15
N SER A 395 -13.73 0.58 27.06
CA SER A 395 -14.18 -0.78 26.86
C SER A 395 -13.61 -1.71 27.94
N TRP A 396 -12.31 -1.65 28.21
CA TRP A 396 -11.66 -2.46 29.24
C TRP A 396 -12.12 -2.11 30.66
N GLU A 397 -12.28 -0.83 30.97
CA GLU A 397 -12.77 -0.39 32.29
C GLU A 397 -14.22 -0.82 32.49
N SER A 398 -15.11 -0.59 31.53
CA SER A 398 -16.53 -0.87 31.68
C SER A 398 -16.89 -2.36 31.64
N LYS A 399 -16.17 -3.16 30.83
CA LYS A 399 -16.50 -4.58 30.60
C LYS A 399 -15.69 -5.54 31.46
N LEU A 400 -14.44 -5.18 31.80
CA LEU A 400 -13.50 -6.04 32.51
C LEU A 400 -13.09 -5.48 33.88
N GLY A 401 -13.36 -4.20 34.17
CA GLY A 401 -12.90 -3.52 35.38
C GLY A 401 -11.41 -3.23 35.43
N ILE A 402 -10.73 -3.28 34.26
CA ILE A 402 -9.29 -3.03 34.12
C ILE A 402 -9.07 -1.54 33.84
N LYS A 403 -8.31 -0.88 34.72
CA LYS A 403 -7.93 0.53 34.56
C LYS A 403 -6.58 0.63 33.85
N VAL A 404 -6.62 1.00 32.58
CA VAL A 404 -5.43 1.21 31.74
C VAL A 404 -5.04 2.68 31.76
N GLN A 405 -3.76 2.98 31.89
CA GLN A 405 -3.23 4.34 31.80
C GLN A 405 -2.94 4.67 30.33
N LEU A 406 -3.33 5.88 29.88
CA LEU A 406 -3.11 6.34 28.51
C LEU A 406 -1.85 7.20 28.44
N GLU A 407 -0.95 6.88 27.49
CA GLU A 407 0.29 7.59 27.27
C GLU A 407 0.43 7.95 25.79
N GLY A 408 0.06 9.19 25.44
CA GLY A 408 0.13 9.71 24.06
C GLY A 408 1.45 10.43 23.82
N VAL A 409 2.19 9.97 22.81
CA VAL A 409 3.52 10.49 22.42
C VAL A 409 3.53 10.95 20.96
N GLU A 410 4.60 11.60 20.53
CA GLU A 410 4.83 11.89 19.11
C GLU A 410 5.27 10.62 18.36
N SER A 411 5.02 10.55 17.04
CA SER A 411 5.28 9.34 16.23
C SER A 411 6.73 8.85 16.34
N TYR A 412 7.72 9.76 16.33
CA TYR A 412 9.13 9.39 16.46
C TYR A 412 9.46 8.77 17.83
N GLU A 413 8.81 9.25 18.90
CA GLU A 413 8.98 8.71 20.25
C GLU A 413 8.30 7.35 20.38
N LEU A 414 7.11 7.18 19.78
CA LEU A 414 6.45 5.88 19.70
C LEU A 414 7.37 4.84 19.08
N THR A 415 7.93 5.11 17.89
CA THR A 415 8.84 4.21 17.20
C THR A 415 10.06 3.85 18.06
N ALA A 416 10.72 4.83 18.65
CA ALA A 416 11.91 4.58 19.50
C ALA A 416 11.57 3.70 20.72
N ARG A 417 10.41 3.90 21.34
CA ARG A 417 9.97 3.10 22.49
C ARG A 417 9.56 1.67 22.10
N LEU A 418 8.98 1.50 20.90
CA LEU A 418 8.68 0.17 20.37
C LEU A 418 9.96 -0.62 20.12
N GLU A 419 10.95 -0.01 19.48
CA GLU A 419 12.27 -0.60 19.20
C GLU A 419 13.00 -1.02 20.48
N ASN A 420 12.87 -0.23 21.54
CA ASN A 420 13.49 -0.52 22.84
C ASN A 420 12.63 -1.45 23.73
N GLY A 421 11.43 -1.85 23.31
CA GLY A 421 10.52 -2.67 24.13
C GLY A 421 9.93 -1.92 25.36
N GLU A 422 9.92 -0.59 25.35
CA GLU A 422 9.51 0.27 26.47
C GLU A 422 8.00 0.54 26.47
N PHE A 423 7.20 -0.53 26.44
CA PHE A 423 5.73 -0.46 26.47
C PHE A 423 5.13 -1.74 27.07
N VAL A 424 3.86 -1.67 27.48
CA VAL A 424 3.05 -2.86 27.85
C VAL A 424 2.06 -3.18 26.75
N LEU A 425 1.23 -2.21 26.35
CA LEU A 425 0.38 -2.24 25.17
C LEU A 425 0.73 -1.02 24.31
N ALA A 426 0.72 -1.18 22.99
CA ALA A 426 0.92 -0.07 22.08
C ALA A 426 -0.11 -0.10 20.94
N LEU A 427 -0.68 1.07 20.62
CA LEU A 427 -1.58 1.27 19.51
C LEU A 427 -0.80 1.87 18.34
N MET A 428 -0.79 1.18 17.21
CA MET A 428 -0.07 1.59 16.02
C MET A 428 -0.78 1.18 14.73
N GLU A 429 -0.39 1.75 13.62
CA GLU A 429 -0.74 1.27 12.29
C GLU A 429 0.43 0.47 11.70
N LEU A 430 0.09 -0.66 11.09
CA LEU A 430 1.01 -1.48 10.30
C LEU A 430 0.65 -1.29 8.82
N THR A 431 1.63 -0.87 8.02
CA THR A 431 1.46 -0.68 6.57
C THR A 431 2.34 -1.66 5.82
N GLY A 432 1.75 -2.45 4.92
CA GLY A 432 2.51 -3.32 4.03
C GLY A 432 3.17 -2.54 2.90
N HIS A 433 4.34 -2.97 2.44
CA HIS A 433 5.09 -2.31 1.36
C HIS A 433 5.05 -3.06 0.03
N TYR A 434 4.45 -4.27 0.02
CA TYR A 434 4.21 -5.07 -1.18
C TYR A 434 2.92 -5.89 -1.02
N ASN A 435 2.28 -6.22 -2.13
CA ASN A 435 1.00 -6.91 -2.14
C ASN A 435 1.18 -8.42 -1.95
N ASP A 436 1.42 -8.82 -0.70
CA ASP A 436 1.50 -10.20 -0.25
C ASP A 436 1.24 -10.28 1.27
N ALA A 437 0.64 -11.37 1.73
CA ALA A 437 0.33 -11.55 3.15
C ALA A 437 1.59 -11.54 4.04
N SER A 438 2.75 -11.95 3.52
CA SER A 438 4.00 -11.95 4.28
C SER A 438 4.44 -10.54 4.71
N ALA A 439 4.01 -9.47 4.00
CA ALA A 439 4.25 -8.08 4.42
C ALA A 439 3.69 -7.78 5.83
N TYR A 440 2.63 -8.49 6.22
CA TYR A 440 1.95 -8.34 7.51
C TYR A 440 2.33 -9.42 8.52
N LEU A 441 2.90 -10.53 8.04
CA LEU A 441 3.23 -11.69 8.88
C LEU A 441 4.72 -11.78 9.20
N ASP A 442 5.62 -11.47 8.28
CA ASP A 442 7.06 -11.53 8.50
C ASP A 442 7.57 -10.73 9.71
N PRO A 443 7.03 -9.50 9.99
CA PRO A 443 7.48 -8.71 11.13
C PRO A 443 7.36 -9.42 12.49
N TRP A 444 6.56 -10.46 12.58
CA TRP A 444 6.29 -11.16 13.86
C TRP A 444 7.08 -12.44 14.04
N ARG A 445 8.00 -12.78 13.15
CA ARG A 445 8.94 -13.88 13.36
C ARG A 445 9.88 -13.54 14.51
N SER A 446 10.23 -14.54 15.31
CA SER A 446 11.12 -14.37 16.48
C SER A 446 12.49 -13.77 16.12
N SER A 447 12.95 -13.96 14.87
CA SER A 447 14.21 -13.45 14.37
C SER A 447 14.13 -12.08 13.68
N ASP A 448 12.92 -11.54 13.45
CA ASP A 448 12.75 -10.25 12.76
C ASP A 448 12.96 -9.07 13.72
N MET A 449 13.73 -8.07 13.30
CA MET A 449 14.00 -6.87 14.10
C MET A 449 12.74 -6.03 14.37
N ARG A 450 11.71 -6.17 13.54
CA ARG A 450 10.40 -5.49 13.70
C ARG A 450 9.48 -6.20 14.68
N ASN A 451 9.90 -7.32 15.29
CA ASN A 451 9.13 -8.03 16.31
C ASN A 451 9.10 -7.25 17.63
N TYR A 452 8.55 -6.03 17.58
CA TYR A 452 8.45 -5.13 18.74
C TYR A 452 7.67 -5.74 19.91
N GLY A 453 6.71 -6.66 19.62
CA GLY A 453 5.95 -7.39 20.62
C GLY A 453 6.77 -8.42 21.40
N MET A 454 8.04 -8.63 21.04
CA MET A 454 8.94 -9.61 21.64
C MET A 454 8.29 -11.00 21.74
N GLN A 455 7.57 -11.39 20.68
CA GLN A 455 6.94 -12.71 20.68
C GLN A 455 7.90 -13.80 20.22
N TYR A 456 7.82 -14.94 20.92
CA TYR A 456 8.60 -16.14 20.62
C TYR A 456 7.64 -17.31 20.48
N LEU A 457 7.02 -17.46 19.31
CA LEU A 457 6.03 -18.50 19.04
C LEU A 457 6.59 -19.49 18.02
N ASN A 458 7.27 -20.53 18.51
CA ASN A 458 7.97 -21.51 17.67
C ASN A 458 7.07 -22.12 16.57
N ALA A 459 5.79 -22.38 16.86
CA ALA A 459 4.85 -22.88 15.85
C ALA A 459 4.64 -21.88 14.70
N TYR A 460 4.60 -20.58 15.03
CA TYR A 460 4.52 -19.51 14.04
C TYR A 460 5.77 -19.45 13.16
N ASP A 461 6.95 -19.46 13.76
CA ASP A 461 8.22 -19.43 13.04
C ASP A 461 8.36 -20.62 12.08
N ILE A 462 7.87 -21.80 12.50
CA ILE A 462 7.86 -23.00 11.65
C ILE A 462 6.92 -22.78 10.45
N LEU A 463 5.69 -22.29 10.66
CA LEU A 463 4.75 -22.00 9.57
C LEU A 463 5.34 -21.01 8.57
N MET A 464 5.89 -19.90 9.05
CA MET A 464 6.51 -18.87 8.21
C MET A 464 7.72 -19.41 7.44
N LYS A 465 8.55 -20.24 8.10
CA LYS A 465 9.70 -20.90 7.45
C LYS A 465 9.26 -21.86 6.34
N ILE A 466 8.20 -22.65 6.59
CA ILE A 466 7.68 -23.58 5.58
C ILE A 466 7.05 -22.79 4.42
N ALA A 467 6.28 -21.75 4.71
CA ALA A 467 5.74 -20.86 3.68
C ALA A 467 6.83 -20.30 2.77
N ALA A 468 7.88 -19.73 3.37
CA ALA A 468 9.01 -19.16 2.63
C ALA A 468 9.78 -20.19 1.79
N GLY A 469 9.82 -21.46 2.21
CA GLY A 469 10.49 -22.56 1.47
C GLY A 469 9.57 -23.33 0.53
N SER A 470 8.29 -23.00 0.45
CA SER A 470 7.32 -23.74 -0.36
C SER A 470 7.51 -23.48 -1.85
N SER A 471 7.53 -24.56 -2.66
CA SER A 471 7.51 -24.50 -4.11
C SER A 471 6.09 -24.53 -4.70
N SER A 472 5.08 -24.82 -3.88
CA SER A 472 3.66 -24.81 -4.25
C SER A 472 3.02 -23.54 -3.73
N LEU A 473 2.38 -22.77 -4.59
CA LEU A 473 1.68 -21.52 -4.28
C LEU A 473 0.52 -21.79 -3.31
N ASP A 474 -0.32 -22.77 -3.58
CA ASP A 474 -1.43 -23.19 -2.71
C ASP A 474 -0.96 -23.58 -1.30
N ALA A 475 0.12 -24.36 -1.23
CA ALA A 475 0.67 -24.79 0.06
C ALA A 475 1.23 -23.60 0.84
N ARG A 476 1.88 -22.65 0.15
CA ARG A 476 2.37 -21.42 0.77
C ARG A 476 1.22 -20.60 1.35
N ASP A 477 0.18 -20.36 0.56
CA ASP A 477 -1.02 -19.63 1.00
C ASP A 477 -1.68 -20.29 2.21
N ALA A 478 -1.78 -21.63 2.23
CA ALA A 478 -2.33 -22.36 3.37
C ALA A 478 -1.49 -22.12 4.65
N TYR A 479 -0.17 -22.15 4.56
CA TYR A 479 0.70 -21.86 5.72
C TYR A 479 0.62 -20.42 6.19
N LEU A 480 0.49 -19.45 5.28
CA LEU A 480 0.31 -18.03 5.65
C LEU A 480 -1.05 -17.81 6.34
N LYS A 481 -2.12 -18.46 5.86
CA LYS A 481 -3.44 -18.45 6.50
C LYS A 481 -3.41 -19.03 7.92
N ASP A 482 -2.72 -20.16 8.10
CA ASP A 482 -2.55 -20.78 9.43
C ASP A 482 -1.68 -19.92 10.36
N ALA A 483 -0.64 -19.25 9.83
CA ALA A 483 0.20 -18.33 10.59
C ALA A 483 -0.60 -17.12 11.08
N GLU A 484 -1.42 -16.50 10.21
CA GLU A 484 -2.30 -15.40 10.62
C GLU A 484 -3.27 -15.83 11.71
N ARG A 485 -3.92 -16.99 11.53
CA ARG A 485 -4.85 -17.54 12.52
C ARG A 485 -4.19 -17.70 13.88
N LEU A 486 -2.98 -18.26 13.90
CA LEU A 486 -2.23 -18.49 15.14
C LEU A 486 -1.93 -17.19 15.90
N LEU A 487 -1.57 -16.09 15.20
CA LEU A 487 -1.32 -14.79 15.82
C LEU A 487 -2.61 -14.19 16.41
N VAL A 488 -3.69 -14.23 15.64
CA VAL A 488 -4.97 -13.61 16.02
C VAL A 488 -5.63 -14.38 17.17
N GLU A 489 -5.69 -15.72 17.10
CA GLU A 489 -6.30 -16.56 18.14
C GLU A 489 -5.57 -16.47 19.48
N ASN A 490 -4.26 -16.33 19.48
CA ASN A 490 -3.48 -16.11 20.71
C ASN A 490 -3.45 -14.65 21.17
N SER A 491 -4.06 -13.76 20.41
CA SER A 491 -4.08 -12.32 20.68
C SER A 491 -2.69 -11.75 21.00
N ASN A 492 -1.69 -12.24 20.26
CA ASN A 492 -0.35 -11.71 20.32
C ASN A 492 -0.28 -10.34 19.63
N ILE A 493 -1.01 -10.24 18.53
CA ILE A 493 -1.33 -9.02 17.81
C ILE A 493 -2.87 -8.94 17.76
N ILE A 494 -3.43 -7.81 18.10
CA ILE A 494 -4.88 -7.62 18.14
C ILE A 494 -5.26 -6.62 17.04
N PRO A 495 -5.74 -7.07 15.87
CA PRO A 495 -6.22 -6.20 14.82
C PRO A 495 -7.48 -5.43 15.28
N LEU A 496 -7.56 -4.17 14.89
CA LEU A 496 -8.65 -3.27 15.29
C LEU A 496 -9.50 -2.83 14.09
N TYR A 497 -8.86 -2.27 13.08
CA TYR A 497 -9.49 -1.81 11.86
C TYR A 497 -8.55 -1.99 10.67
N SER A 498 -9.11 -2.15 9.49
CA SER A 498 -8.39 -2.06 8.21
C SER A 498 -8.82 -0.78 7.50
N ARG A 499 -7.85 -0.06 6.93
CA ARG A 499 -8.18 1.03 6.01
C ARG A 499 -8.71 0.45 4.69
N VAL A 500 -9.54 1.19 4.03
CA VAL A 500 -10.05 0.90 2.69
C VAL A 500 -9.98 2.18 1.85
N GLN A 501 -9.87 2.03 0.55
CA GLN A 501 -9.85 3.15 -0.36
C GLN A 501 -11.13 3.17 -1.20
N PRO A 502 -12.14 3.98 -0.83
CA PRO A 502 -13.34 4.10 -1.64
C PRO A 502 -13.00 4.75 -2.98
N TYR A 503 -13.69 4.32 -4.05
CA TYR A 503 -13.52 4.90 -5.38
C TYR A 503 -14.80 4.86 -6.22
N VAL A 504 -14.87 5.78 -7.18
CA VAL A 504 -15.92 5.82 -8.18
C VAL A 504 -15.28 5.97 -9.56
N ILE A 505 -15.62 5.07 -10.47
CA ILE A 505 -15.22 5.11 -11.88
C ILE A 505 -16.51 5.21 -12.70
N ARG A 506 -16.58 6.14 -13.65
CA ARG A 506 -17.74 6.27 -14.53
C ARG A 506 -17.88 5.04 -15.42
N ASP A 507 -19.09 4.64 -15.74
CA ASP A 507 -19.41 3.40 -16.46
C ASP A 507 -18.71 3.31 -17.83
N GLU A 508 -18.52 4.45 -18.49
CA GLU A 508 -17.83 4.51 -19.79
C GLU A 508 -16.30 4.43 -19.69
N VAL A 509 -15.71 4.44 -18.49
CA VAL A 509 -14.26 4.42 -18.26
C VAL A 509 -13.82 3.01 -17.87
N MET A 510 -12.95 2.43 -18.67
CA MET A 510 -12.40 1.08 -18.44
C MET A 510 -10.87 1.09 -18.48
N GLY A 511 -10.24 0.11 -17.82
CA GLY A 511 -8.78 -0.10 -17.91
C GLY A 511 -7.96 0.66 -16.87
N ALA A 512 -8.59 1.28 -15.87
CA ALA A 512 -7.87 1.72 -14.67
C ALA A 512 -7.47 0.50 -13.83
N VAL A 513 -6.23 0.47 -13.37
CA VAL A 513 -5.66 -0.66 -12.61
C VAL A 513 -5.27 -0.21 -11.22
N SER A 514 -5.79 -0.87 -10.18
CA SER A 514 -5.33 -0.71 -8.81
C SER A 514 -4.27 -1.77 -8.49
N ASP A 515 -3.23 -1.38 -7.76
CA ASP A 515 -2.23 -2.31 -7.23
C ASP A 515 -2.71 -3.08 -5.98
N GLY A 516 -3.93 -2.82 -5.51
CA GLY A 516 -4.47 -3.37 -4.26
C GLY A 516 -3.89 -2.71 -2.99
N MET A 517 -2.93 -1.82 -3.17
CA MET A 517 -2.20 -1.10 -2.12
C MET A 517 -2.52 0.41 -2.14
N GLY A 518 -3.62 0.77 -2.81
CA GLY A 518 -4.12 2.15 -2.89
C GLY A 518 -3.56 2.99 -4.03
N ALA A 519 -2.57 2.53 -4.78
CA ALA A 519 -2.09 3.23 -5.96
C ALA A 519 -2.80 2.75 -7.24
N TRP A 520 -2.89 3.65 -8.22
CA TRP A 520 -3.64 3.42 -9.45
C TRP A 520 -2.79 3.75 -10.69
N TYR A 521 -2.97 2.97 -11.73
CA TYR A 521 -2.38 3.21 -13.04
C TYR A 521 -3.46 3.42 -14.09
N PHE A 522 -3.37 4.51 -14.85
CA PHE A 522 -4.37 4.93 -15.82
C PHE A 522 -3.90 4.84 -17.28
N GLY A 523 -2.66 4.41 -17.53
CA GLY A 523 -2.12 4.37 -18.89
C GLY A 523 -2.88 3.45 -19.84
N GLY A 524 -3.66 2.49 -19.34
CA GLY A 524 -4.51 1.60 -20.13
C GLY A 524 -5.97 2.05 -20.25
N VAL A 525 -6.33 3.23 -19.71
CA VAL A 525 -7.73 3.68 -19.68
C VAL A 525 -8.24 4.00 -21.08
N ASN A 526 -9.42 3.48 -21.38
CA ASN A 526 -10.17 3.78 -22.59
C ASN A 526 -11.63 4.14 -22.24
N ARG A 527 -12.29 4.90 -23.11
CA ARG A 527 -13.72 5.15 -23.01
C ARG A 527 -14.46 4.21 -23.96
N VAL A 528 -15.50 3.57 -23.44
CA VAL A 528 -16.43 2.75 -24.21
C VAL A 528 -17.61 3.64 -24.58
N SER A 529 -17.91 3.73 -25.89
CA SER A 529 -19.04 4.50 -26.43
C SER A 529 -20.37 3.80 -26.20
#